data_47fe68deebfcdccc32c0962f48eb9f45
#
_entry.id   47fe68deebfcdccc32c0962f48eb9f45
#
_cell.length_a   1.000
_cell.length_b   1.000
_cell.length_c   1.000
_cell.angle_alpha   90.00
_cell.angle_beta   90.00
_cell.angle_gamma   90.00
#
_symmetry.space_group_name_H-M   'P 1'
#
loop_
_entity.id
_entity.type
_entity.pdbx_description
1 polymer ?
#
loop_
_entity_poly.entity_id
_entity_poly.type
_entity_poly.pdbx_seq_one_letter_code
_entity_poly.pdbx_strand_id
1 'polypeptide(L)'
;MNFSRKNFGIIIIGNEILSGKTIDTNSNYICKQLNAIGMVCKEINVVRDSEKDIVEKINTLRKKYDYIFTTGGIGPTHDDITAKAVSKALNDP
;
A
#
# COMPACT_ATOMS: atom_id res chain seq x y z
N MET A 1 -16.25 -1.68 17.01
CA MET A 1 -16.13 -0.87 15.79
C MET A 1 -16.49 -1.72 14.59
N ASN A 2 -17.30 -1.18 13.71
CA ASN A 2 -17.78 -1.92 12.56
C ASN A 2 -17.02 -1.50 11.30
N PHE A 3 -16.25 -2.43 10.72
CA PHE A 3 -15.51 -2.21 9.47
C PHE A 3 -16.29 -2.69 8.24
N SER A 4 -17.50 -3.20 8.44
CA SER A 4 -18.30 -3.72 7.34
C SER A 4 -18.56 -2.64 6.30
N ARG A 5 -18.35 -2.99 5.01
CA ARG A 5 -18.52 -2.08 3.87
C ARG A 5 -17.48 -0.97 3.74
N LYS A 6 -16.51 -0.90 4.65
CA LYS A 6 -15.37 0.00 4.43
C LYS A 6 -14.54 -0.55 3.29
N ASN A 7 -13.96 0.34 2.52
CA ASN A 7 -13.13 -0.07 1.39
C ASN A 7 -11.67 0.29 1.63
N PHE A 8 -10.80 -0.39 0.90
CA PHE A 8 -9.38 -0.13 1.03
C PHE A 8 -8.64 -0.39 -0.28
N GLY A 9 -7.47 0.23 -0.38
CA GLY A 9 -6.53 -0.04 -1.44
C GLY A 9 -5.22 -0.54 -0.84
N ILE A 10 -4.45 -1.26 -1.65
CA ILE A 10 -3.14 -1.77 -1.23
C ILE A 10 -2.09 -1.23 -2.19
N ILE A 11 -0.98 -0.76 -1.64
CA ILE A 11 0.18 -0.34 -2.41
C ILE A 11 1.33 -1.29 -2.08
N ILE A 12 1.81 -1.99 -3.09
CA ILE A 12 2.94 -2.90 -2.96
C ILE A 12 4.18 -2.16 -3.46
N ILE A 13 5.16 -1.99 -2.59
CA ILE A 13 6.38 -1.25 -2.92
C ILE A 13 7.49 -2.26 -3.19
N GLY A 14 8.02 -2.28 -4.39
CA GLY A 14 9.10 -3.21 -4.67
C GLY A 14 9.46 -3.33 -6.15
N ASN A 15 10.70 -3.00 -6.45
CA ASN A 15 11.23 -3.16 -7.81
C ASN A 15 11.28 -4.64 -8.18
N GLU A 16 11.53 -5.52 -7.22
CA GLU A 16 11.63 -6.95 -7.44
C GLU A 16 10.28 -7.57 -7.85
N ILE A 17 9.19 -6.97 -7.41
CA ILE A 17 7.86 -7.43 -7.84
C ILE A 17 7.64 -7.03 -9.30
N LEU A 18 7.96 -5.78 -9.64
CA LEU A 18 7.80 -5.30 -11.01
C LEU A 18 8.68 -6.03 -12.02
N SER A 19 9.88 -6.44 -11.59
CA SER A 19 10.80 -7.15 -12.47
C SER A 19 10.51 -8.64 -12.56
N GLY A 20 9.56 -9.15 -11.79
CA GLY A 20 9.21 -10.56 -11.80
C GLY A 20 10.11 -11.45 -10.97
N LYS A 21 11.03 -10.87 -10.20
CA LYS A 21 11.95 -11.66 -9.37
C LYS A 21 11.28 -12.24 -8.14
N THR A 22 10.23 -11.59 -7.66
CA THR A 22 9.53 -12.00 -6.45
C THR A 22 8.04 -11.94 -6.70
N ILE A 23 7.33 -12.93 -6.18
CA ILE A 23 5.87 -12.97 -6.25
C ILE A 23 5.31 -12.31 -4.99
N ASP A 24 4.36 -11.41 -5.17
CA ASP A 24 3.68 -10.79 -4.03
C ASP A 24 2.69 -11.77 -3.42
N THR A 25 2.87 -12.07 -2.14
CA THR A 25 1.91 -12.88 -1.37
C THR A 25 1.27 -12.07 -0.24
N ASN A 26 1.80 -10.88 0.04
CA ASN A 26 1.31 -10.06 1.15
C ASN A 26 -0.07 -9.49 0.88
N SER A 27 -0.34 -9.05 -0.34
CA SER A 27 -1.64 -8.48 -0.67
C SER A 27 -2.75 -9.53 -0.54
N ASN A 28 -2.46 -10.78 -0.94
CA ASN A 28 -3.42 -11.87 -0.79
C ASN A 28 -3.75 -12.09 0.68
N TYR A 29 -2.74 -12.12 1.54
CA TYR A 29 -2.92 -12.29 2.97
C TYR A 29 -3.77 -11.16 3.56
N ILE A 30 -3.44 -9.92 3.22
CA ILE A 30 -4.18 -8.75 3.71
C ILE A 30 -5.64 -8.81 3.27
N CYS A 31 -5.88 -9.13 2.01
CA CYS A 31 -7.24 -9.22 1.50
C CYS A 31 -8.05 -10.29 2.24
N LYS A 32 -7.45 -11.46 2.49
CA LYS A 32 -8.14 -12.52 3.21
C LYS A 32 -8.52 -12.09 4.62
N GLN A 33 -7.58 -11.46 5.33
CA GLN A 33 -7.82 -11.04 6.71
C GLN A 33 -8.89 -9.95 6.79
N LEU A 34 -8.82 -8.97 5.91
CA LEU A 34 -9.75 -7.84 5.96
C LEU A 34 -11.12 -8.18 5.39
N ASN A 35 -11.18 -9.03 4.37
CA ASN A 35 -12.46 -9.50 3.86
C ASN A 35 -13.23 -10.28 4.92
N ALA A 36 -12.51 -10.98 5.79
CA ALA A 36 -13.15 -11.75 6.87
C ALA A 36 -13.92 -10.85 7.85
N ILE A 37 -13.53 -9.59 7.98
CA ILE A 37 -14.23 -8.65 8.86
C ILE A 37 -15.12 -7.69 8.07
N GLY A 38 -15.36 -7.97 6.79
CA GLY A 38 -16.33 -7.23 5.99
C GLY A 38 -15.79 -6.07 5.19
N MET A 39 -14.47 -5.85 5.20
CA MET A 39 -13.87 -4.81 4.37
C MET A 39 -13.75 -5.27 2.92
N VAL A 40 -13.75 -4.32 2.00
CA VAL A 40 -13.71 -4.62 0.57
C VAL A 40 -12.45 -4.02 -0.06
N CYS A 41 -11.63 -4.86 -0.67
CA CYS A 41 -10.47 -4.39 -1.42
C CYS A 41 -10.92 -3.90 -2.80
N LYS A 42 -10.60 -2.66 -3.11
CA LYS A 42 -11.00 -2.06 -4.38
C LYS A 42 -9.85 -1.97 -5.38
N GLU A 43 -8.63 -1.94 -4.90
CA GLU A 43 -7.50 -1.68 -5.79
C GLU A 43 -6.21 -2.18 -5.18
N ILE A 44 -5.36 -2.80 -5.99
CA ILE A 44 -4.03 -3.22 -5.61
C ILE A 44 -3.06 -2.68 -6.66
N ASN A 45 -2.08 -1.91 -6.23
CA ASN A 45 -1.09 -1.31 -7.13
C ASN A 45 0.32 -1.68 -6.70
N VAL A 46 1.17 -1.94 -7.67
CA VAL A 46 2.60 -2.16 -7.44
C VAL A 46 3.34 -0.92 -7.91
N VAL A 47 4.18 -0.36 -7.06
CA VAL A 47 4.95 0.83 -7.40
C VAL A 47 6.44 0.57 -7.20
N ARG A 48 7.25 1.35 -7.90
CA ARG A 48 8.69 1.31 -7.73
C ARG A 48 9.06 1.79 -6.34
N ASP A 49 10.21 1.32 -5.85
CA ASP A 49 10.75 1.78 -4.58
C ASP A 49 11.38 3.16 -4.78
N SER A 50 10.53 4.15 -4.94
CA SER A 50 10.88 5.53 -5.24
C SER A 50 9.97 6.43 -4.40
N GLU A 51 10.55 7.35 -3.66
CA GLU A 51 9.78 8.27 -2.81
C GLU A 51 8.68 8.97 -3.61
N LYS A 52 9.04 9.47 -4.79
CA LYS A 52 8.07 10.17 -5.64
C LYS A 52 6.88 9.29 -6.00
N ASP A 53 7.15 8.08 -6.46
CA ASP A 53 6.09 7.17 -6.89
C ASP A 53 5.21 6.75 -5.72
N ILE A 54 5.81 6.50 -4.57
CA ILE A 54 5.08 6.12 -3.36
C ILE A 54 4.17 7.25 -2.90
N VAL A 55 4.69 8.47 -2.81
CA VAL A 55 3.92 9.64 -2.39
C VAL A 55 2.75 9.89 -3.35
N GLU A 56 3.00 9.85 -4.64
CA GLU A 56 1.96 10.07 -5.63
C GLU A 56 0.83 9.04 -5.49
N LYS A 57 1.20 7.78 -5.31
CA LYS A 57 0.19 6.73 -5.22
C LYS A 57 -0.62 6.84 -3.92
N ILE A 58 0.04 7.11 -2.82
CA ILE A 58 -0.66 7.31 -1.54
C ILE A 58 -1.64 8.47 -1.65
N ASN A 59 -1.19 9.60 -2.22
CA ASN A 59 -2.05 10.77 -2.35
C ASN A 59 -3.24 10.51 -3.27
N THR A 60 -3.07 9.69 -4.30
CA THR A 60 -4.17 9.34 -5.20
C THR A 60 -5.18 8.45 -4.49
N LEU A 61 -4.71 7.41 -3.81
CA LEU A 61 -5.61 6.42 -3.23
C LEU A 61 -6.31 6.89 -1.95
N ARG A 62 -5.66 7.73 -1.15
CA ARG A 62 -6.27 8.22 0.09
C ARG A 62 -7.53 9.05 -0.15
N LYS A 63 -7.68 9.57 -1.36
CA LYS A 63 -8.87 10.34 -1.73
C LYS A 63 -10.03 9.46 -2.17
N LYS A 64 -9.75 8.20 -2.47
CA LYS A 64 -10.75 7.28 -3.00
C LYS A 64 -11.26 6.28 -1.96
N TYR A 65 -10.42 5.90 -1.03
CA TYR A 65 -10.71 4.76 -0.14
C TYR A 65 -10.62 5.15 1.32
N ASP A 66 -11.35 4.41 2.14
CA ASP A 66 -11.36 4.64 3.59
C ASP A 66 -10.01 4.33 4.22
N TYR A 67 -9.33 3.29 3.72
CA TYR A 67 -8.03 2.86 4.25
C TYR A 67 -7.06 2.54 3.12
N ILE A 68 -5.78 2.74 3.39
CA ILE A 68 -4.72 2.36 2.48
C ILE A 68 -3.67 1.58 3.25
N PHE A 69 -3.32 0.41 2.74
CA PHE A 69 -2.29 -0.42 3.33
C PHE A 69 -1.10 -0.48 2.39
N THR A 70 0.10 -0.40 2.95
CA THR A 70 1.32 -0.50 2.15
C THR A 70 2.10 -1.73 2.59
N THR A 71 2.73 -2.39 1.63
CA THR A 71 3.63 -3.51 1.90
C THR A 71 4.91 -3.33 1.12
N GLY A 72 5.99 -3.95 1.58
CA GLY A 72 7.29 -3.84 0.92
C GLY A 72 8.03 -2.57 1.30
N GLY A 73 9.24 -2.43 0.79
CA GLY A 73 10.06 -1.28 1.07
C GLY A 73 10.53 -1.19 2.53
N ILE A 74 10.45 -2.27 3.27
CA ILE A 74 10.76 -2.27 4.70
C ILE A 74 12.03 -3.06 5.04
N GLY A 75 12.86 -3.35 4.05
CA GLY A 75 14.15 -3.97 4.28
C GLY A 75 15.15 -2.96 4.82
N PRO A 76 16.32 -3.41 5.30
CA PRO A 76 17.29 -2.49 5.88
C PRO A 76 17.74 -1.34 4.97
N THR A 77 17.61 -1.53 3.66
CA THR A 77 17.98 -0.50 2.69
C THR A 77 16.80 0.34 2.20
N HIS A 78 15.58 0.02 2.62
CA HIS A 78 14.38 0.66 2.07
C HIS A 78 13.51 1.36 3.12
N ASP A 79 13.70 1.07 4.39
CA ASP A 79 12.88 1.61 5.47
C ASP A 79 12.78 3.13 5.44
N ASP A 80 13.93 3.79 5.23
CA ASP A 80 13.98 5.25 5.26
C ASP A 80 13.17 5.87 4.14
N ILE A 81 13.22 5.28 2.95
CA ILE A 81 12.50 5.78 1.79
C ILE A 81 10.99 5.68 2.03
N THR A 82 10.54 4.52 2.48
CA THR A 82 9.11 4.30 2.72
C THR A 82 8.59 5.20 3.84
N ALA A 83 9.32 5.30 4.94
CA ALA A 83 8.92 6.15 6.06
C ALA A 83 8.82 7.62 5.63
N LYS A 84 9.78 8.10 4.85
CA LYS A 84 9.78 9.46 4.33
C LYS A 84 8.59 9.72 3.41
N ALA A 85 8.29 8.77 2.51
CA ALA A 85 7.19 8.92 1.57
C ALA A 85 5.85 9.01 2.28
N VAL A 86 5.62 8.17 3.27
CA VAL A 86 4.37 8.19 4.04
C VAL A 86 4.24 9.50 4.80
N SER A 87 5.30 9.92 5.48
CA SER A 87 5.27 11.18 6.24
C SER A 87 4.96 12.36 5.32
N LYS A 88 5.59 12.41 4.16
CA LYS A 88 5.38 13.49 3.21
C LYS A 88 3.96 13.49 2.66
N ALA A 89 3.41 12.32 2.37
CA ALA A 89 2.04 12.21 1.87
C ALA A 89 1.03 12.68 2.90
N LEU A 90 1.24 12.34 4.17
CA LEU A 90 0.34 12.75 5.26
C LEU A 90 0.42 14.24 5.56
N ASN A 91 1.57 14.85 5.34
CA ASN A 91 1.77 16.28 5.57
C ASN A 91 1.32 17.15 4.39
N ASP A 92 1.03 16.54 3.28
CA ASP A 92 0.59 17.23 2.07
C ASP A 92 -0.94 17.15 1.99
N PRO A 93 -1.64 18.24 2.29
CA PRO A 93 -3.11 18.23 2.32
C PRO A 93 -3.77 18.05 0.95
#